data_456b3ae8abdd2299e4cca2308ddb93e5
#
_entry.id   456b3ae8abdd2299e4cca2308ddb93e5
#
_cell.length_a   1.000
_cell.length_b   1.000
_cell.length_c   1.000
_cell.angle_alpha   90.00
_cell.angle_beta   90.00
_cell.angle_gamma   90.00
#
_symmetry.space_group_name_H-M   'P 1'
#
loop_
_entity.id
_entity.type
_entity.pdbx_description
1 polymer ?
#
loop_
_entity_poly.entity_id
_entity_poly.type
_entity_poly.pdbx_seq_one_letter_code
_entity_poly.pdbx_strand_id
1 'polypeptide(L)'
;DPEDDLRVTNPPSNPALLDALAKHFVDHRFDLQDLVRTICRSSAYQLSSEPSEFNAADAQNFSRFYPRRLTAEVLYDAVNSVAETPSNFGTIPQGTTAVQLPDNGFNNYFLQVFGKPEAESACECERSPEANLSQSLHLLNSSDVQGRLQSGQGRAAKFAREEQRAAEEKLTELYLAAFSRAPRAEEVQFVMQKLGDYQNRQQGWEDVIWAILNTREFQFVK
;
A
#
# COMPACT_ATOMS: atom_id res chain seq x y z
N ASP A 1 -4.26 11.98 18.74
CA ASP A 1 -3.15 11.94 17.79
C ASP A 1 -1.97 12.75 18.30
N PRO A 2 -0.76 12.24 18.18
CA PRO A 2 -0.41 10.96 17.58
C PRO A 2 -0.73 9.75 18.48
N GLU A 3 -0.85 8.56 17.89
CA GLU A 3 -1.27 7.32 18.56
C GLU A 3 -0.26 6.83 19.62
N ASP A 4 1.00 7.21 19.52
CA ASP A 4 2.09 6.85 20.44
C ASP A 4 2.29 7.85 21.59
N ASP A 5 1.50 8.92 21.64
CA ASP A 5 1.55 9.91 22.72
C ASP A 5 0.65 9.49 23.89
N LEU A 6 1.22 8.77 24.85
CA LEU A 6 0.54 8.25 26.04
C LEU A 6 0.47 9.23 27.22
N ARG A 7 0.49 10.54 26.96
CA ARG A 7 0.38 11.57 28.01
C ARG A 7 -1.05 11.73 28.50
N VAL A 8 -1.18 12.23 29.75
CA VAL A 8 -2.50 12.53 30.35
C VAL A 8 -3.32 13.52 29.53
N THR A 9 -2.65 14.37 28.74
CA THR A 9 -3.28 15.36 27.86
C THR A 9 -3.81 14.75 26.56
N ASN A 10 -3.48 13.49 26.29
CA ASN A 10 -3.97 12.76 25.11
C ASN A 10 -4.67 11.45 25.56
N PRO A 11 -5.87 11.53 26.17
CA PRO A 11 -6.57 10.35 26.66
C PRO A 11 -7.04 9.47 25.49
N PRO A 12 -7.17 8.15 25.72
CA PRO A 12 -7.69 7.25 24.70
C PRO A 12 -9.14 7.61 24.34
N SER A 13 -9.46 7.53 23.04
CA SER A 13 -10.82 7.79 22.54
C SER A 13 -11.86 6.77 23.05
N ASN A 14 -11.41 5.55 23.37
CA ASN A 14 -12.25 4.50 23.97
C ASN A 14 -11.48 3.79 25.10
N PRO A 15 -11.49 4.32 26.35
CA PRO A 15 -10.78 3.74 27.48
C PRO A 15 -11.20 2.29 27.77
N ALA A 16 -12.48 1.98 27.67
CA ALA A 16 -12.99 0.64 27.95
C ALA A 16 -12.45 -0.42 26.97
N LEU A 17 -12.31 -0.05 25.70
CA LEU A 17 -11.70 -0.93 24.70
C LEU A 17 -10.22 -1.14 24.99
N LEU A 18 -9.48 -0.07 25.33
CA LEU A 18 -8.07 -0.16 25.66
C LEU A 18 -7.82 -1.08 26.86
N ASP A 19 -8.61 -0.91 27.93
CA ASP A 19 -8.54 -1.75 29.14
C ASP A 19 -8.88 -3.21 28.82
N ALA A 20 -9.88 -3.46 27.99
CA ALA A 20 -10.26 -4.81 27.59
C ALA A 20 -9.14 -5.50 26.77
N LEU A 21 -8.51 -4.78 25.83
CA LEU A 21 -7.38 -5.30 25.06
C LEU A 21 -6.15 -5.54 25.93
N ALA A 22 -5.85 -4.62 26.86
CA ALA A 22 -4.75 -4.79 27.80
C ALA A 22 -4.94 -6.03 28.69
N LYS A 23 -6.17 -6.20 29.22
CA LYS A 23 -6.51 -7.40 30.01
C LYS A 23 -6.41 -8.68 29.17
N HIS A 24 -6.96 -8.67 27.96
CA HIS A 24 -6.85 -9.80 27.02
C HIS A 24 -5.39 -10.19 26.78
N PHE A 25 -4.53 -9.19 26.53
CA PHE A 25 -3.11 -9.41 26.27
C PHE A 25 -2.39 -10.05 27.48
N VAL A 26 -2.67 -9.58 28.69
CA VAL A 26 -2.13 -10.17 29.93
C VAL A 26 -2.65 -11.60 30.13
N ASP A 27 -3.96 -11.83 29.99
CA ASP A 27 -4.60 -13.14 30.17
C ASP A 27 -4.07 -14.18 29.17
N HIS A 28 -3.65 -13.74 27.97
CA HIS A 28 -3.01 -14.57 26.94
C HIS A 28 -1.49 -14.55 26.98
N ARG A 29 -0.90 -14.27 28.14
CA ARG A 29 0.56 -14.35 28.40
C ARG A 29 1.39 -13.47 27.45
N PHE A 30 0.89 -12.31 27.11
CA PHE A 30 1.56 -11.35 26.22
C PHE A 30 1.76 -11.89 24.79
N ASP A 31 0.86 -12.74 24.30
CA ASP A 31 0.86 -13.22 22.92
C ASP A 31 0.44 -12.10 21.96
N LEU A 32 1.44 -11.47 21.32
CA LEU A 32 1.22 -10.40 20.37
C LEU A 32 0.47 -10.86 19.11
N GLN A 33 0.71 -12.09 18.66
CA GLN A 33 0.04 -12.62 17.47
C GLN A 33 -1.45 -12.83 17.74
N ASP A 34 -1.80 -13.29 18.94
CA ASP A 34 -3.20 -13.44 19.35
C ASP A 34 -3.91 -12.09 19.47
N LEU A 35 -3.23 -11.09 20.05
CA LEU A 35 -3.75 -9.72 20.12
C LEU A 35 -4.03 -9.16 18.72
N VAL A 36 -3.06 -9.25 17.80
CA VAL A 36 -3.23 -8.79 16.40
C VAL A 36 -4.39 -9.52 15.71
N ARG A 37 -4.47 -10.85 15.90
CA ARG A 37 -5.55 -11.66 15.33
C ARG A 37 -6.92 -11.24 15.88
N THR A 38 -7.01 -10.95 17.17
CA THR A 38 -8.22 -10.48 17.84
C THR A 38 -8.68 -9.14 17.26
N ILE A 39 -7.75 -8.18 17.12
CA ILE A 39 -8.04 -6.88 16.50
C ILE A 39 -8.51 -7.05 15.06
N CYS A 40 -7.76 -7.78 14.23
CA CYS A 40 -8.11 -7.97 12.81
C CYS A 40 -9.45 -8.70 12.59
N ARG A 41 -9.88 -9.52 13.55
CA ARG A 41 -11.17 -10.22 13.49
C ARG A 41 -12.33 -9.41 14.06
N SER A 42 -12.06 -8.28 14.68
CA SER A 42 -13.11 -7.42 15.24
C SER A 42 -14.00 -6.81 14.13
N SER A 43 -15.28 -6.66 14.43
CA SER A 43 -16.21 -6.01 13.50
C SER A 43 -15.80 -4.57 13.18
N ALA A 44 -15.20 -3.86 14.13
CA ALA A 44 -14.71 -2.49 13.92
C ALA A 44 -13.57 -2.42 12.88
N TYR A 45 -12.64 -3.37 12.93
CA TYR A 45 -11.54 -3.43 11.98
C TYR A 45 -11.99 -3.84 10.57
N GLN A 46 -13.04 -4.67 10.48
CA GLN A 46 -13.57 -5.20 9.22
C GLN A 46 -14.68 -4.35 8.59
N LEU A 47 -14.91 -3.14 9.11
CA LEU A 47 -15.86 -2.22 8.51
C LEU A 47 -15.44 -1.81 7.09
N SER A 48 -16.44 -1.62 6.22
CA SER A 48 -16.22 -1.04 4.89
C SER A 48 -15.72 0.40 4.99
N SER A 49 -14.89 0.80 4.04
CA SER A 49 -14.48 2.21 3.86
C SER A 49 -15.53 3.05 3.13
N GLU A 50 -16.50 2.42 2.47
CA GLU A 50 -17.55 3.11 1.74
C GLU A 50 -18.49 3.85 2.71
N PRO A 51 -18.64 5.18 2.55
CA PRO A 51 -19.53 5.94 3.40
C PRO A 51 -21.00 5.64 3.06
N SER A 52 -21.85 5.63 4.08
CA SER A 52 -23.31 5.71 3.95
C SER A 52 -23.78 7.14 4.17
N GLU A 53 -25.04 7.41 3.87
CA GLU A 53 -25.64 8.73 4.14
C GLU A 53 -25.61 9.11 5.64
N PHE A 54 -25.57 8.10 6.53
CA PHE A 54 -25.59 8.30 7.98
C PHE A 54 -24.20 8.48 8.61
N ASN A 55 -23.14 8.04 7.94
CA ASN A 55 -21.78 8.07 8.49
C ASN A 55 -20.75 8.80 7.61
N ALA A 56 -21.19 9.45 6.54
CA ALA A 56 -20.28 10.15 5.63
C ALA A 56 -19.50 11.27 6.32
N ALA A 57 -20.11 11.96 7.28
CA ALA A 57 -19.49 13.03 8.06
C ALA A 57 -18.79 12.54 9.35
N ASP A 58 -18.85 11.25 9.66
CA ASP A 58 -18.21 10.71 10.85
C ASP A 58 -16.69 10.65 10.66
N ALA A 59 -15.96 11.31 11.56
CA ALA A 59 -14.50 11.35 11.61
C ALA A 59 -13.93 10.89 12.97
N GLN A 60 -14.79 10.49 13.93
CA GLN A 60 -14.36 10.22 15.31
C GLN A 60 -14.90 8.92 15.92
N ASN A 61 -16.05 8.42 15.43
CA ASN A 61 -16.73 7.29 16.08
C ASN A 61 -16.40 5.93 15.45
N PHE A 62 -15.53 5.89 14.45
CA PHE A 62 -15.12 4.66 13.76
C PHE A 62 -16.31 3.84 13.23
N SER A 63 -17.36 4.52 12.75
CA SER A 63 -18.54 3.88 12.17
C SER A 63 -18.32 3.30 10.77
N ARG A 64 -17.16 3.54 10.21
CA ARG A 64 -16.60 2.95 8.99
C ARG A 64 -15.08 2.87 9.10
N PHE A 65 -14.44 2.14 8.21
CA PHE A 65 -12.98 2.20 8.09
C PHE A 65 -12.56 3.52 7.45
N TYR A 66 -11.63 4.24 8.06
CA TYR A 66 -11.06 5.46 7.47
C TYR A 66 -9.83 5.08 6.66
N PRO A 67 -9.87 5.22 5.30
CA PRO A 67 -8.72 4.86 4.47
C PRO A 67 -7.49 5.66 4.90
N ARG A 68 -6.41 4.95 5.16
CA ARG A 68 -5.11 5.55 5.47
C ARG A 68 -4.16 5.28 4.31
N ARG A 69 -3.33 6.27 4.00
CA ARG A 69 -2.29 6.07 3.00
C ARG A 69 -1.29 5.03 3.48
N LEU A 70 -0.80 4.20 2.56
CA LEU A 70 0.33 3.33 2.83
C LEU A 70 1.56 4.17 3.21
N THR A 71 2.34 3.69 4.18
CA THR A 71 3.64 4.30 4.51
C THR A 71 4.59 4.22 3.33
N ALA A 72 5.59 5.09 3.29
CA ALA A 72 6.53 5.19 2.18
C ALA A 72 7.18 3.84 1.85
N GLU A 73 7.61 3.10 2.89
CA GLU A 73 8.28 1.81 2.77
C GLU A 73 7.34 0.74 2.22
N VAL A 74 6.12 0.67 2.75
CA VAL A 74 5.11 -0.30 2.28
C VAL A 74 4.68 0.00 0.85
N LEU A 75 4.47 1.29 0.51
CA LEU A 75 4.12 1.68 -0.86
C LEU A 75 5.25 1.35 -1.85
N TYR A 76 6.51 1.61 -1.47
CA TYR A 76 7.67 1.27 -2.29
C TYR A 76 7.76 -0.23 -2.56
N ASP A 77 7.59 -1.04 -1.52
CA ASP A 77 7.63 -2.50 -1.63
C ASP A 77 6.43 -3.03 -2.44
N ALA A 78 5.26 -2.43 -2.30
CA ALA A 78 4.08 -2.76 -3.10
C ALA A 78 4.30 -2.46 -4.59
N VAL A 79 4.89 -1.30 -4.93
CA VAL A 79 5.26 -0.96 -6.31
C VAL A 79 6.23 -1.99 -6.89
N ASN A 80 7.28 -2.36 -6.13
CA ASN A 80 8.25 -3.37 -6.56
C ASN A 80 7.61 -4.75 -6.76
N SER A 81 6.72 -5.14 -5.86
CA SER A 81 5.99 -6.42 -5.94
C SER A 81 5.09 -6.48 -7.16
N VAL A 82 4.33 -5.41 -7.43
CA VAL A 82 3.43 -5.34 -8.58
C VAL A 82 4.21 -5.27 -9.90
N ALA A 83 5.30 -4.52 -9.95
CA ALA A 83 6.17 -4.46 -11.12
C ALA A 83 7.08 -5.70 -11.30
N GLU A 84 7.18 -6.58 -10.31
CA GLU A 84 8.15 -7.70 -10.24
C GLU A 84 9.59 -7.23 -10.45
N THR A 85 9.95 -6.11 -9.84
CA THR A 85 11.30 -5.57 -9.89
C THR A 85 11.94 -5.58 -8.50
N PRO A 86 13.14 -6.13 -8.33
CA PRO A 86 13.78 -6.16 -7.04
C PRO A 86 14.20 -4.75 -6.61
N SER A 87 14.05 -4.47 -5.31
CA SER A 87 14.61 -3.27 -4.68
C SER A 87 16.14 -3.32 -4.71
N ASN A 88 16.75 -2.13 -4.78
CA ASN A 88 18.20 -1.98 -4.70
C ASN A 88 18.54 -0.78 -3.80
N PHE A 89 19.17 -1.06 -2.67
CA PHE A 89 19.63 -0.07 -1.71
C PHE A 89 21.16 -0.02 -1.60
N GLY A 90 21.85 -0.34 -2.68
CA GLY A 90 23.30 -0.24 -2.79
C GLY A 90 24.06 -1.32 -2.02
N THR A 91 24.40 -1.07 -0.76
CA THR A 91 25.22 -1.98 0.06
C THR A 91 24.45 -3.16 0.67
N ILE A 92 23.13 -3.14 0.58
CA ILE A 92 22.25 -4.20 1.10
C ILE A 92 21.96 -5.22 -0.02
N PRO A 93 21.77 -6.51 0.33
CA PRO A 93 21.42 -7.53 -0.66
C PRO A 93 20.23 -7.11 -1.52
N GLN A 94 20.34 -7.32 -2.83
CA GLN A 94 19.28 -7.02 -3.78
C GLN A 94 17.99 -7.81 -3.41
N GLY A 95 16.85 -7.15 -3.48
CA GLY A 95 15.56 -7.73 -3.12
C GLY A 95 15.18 -7.57 -1.64
N THR A 96 16.05 -7.00 -0.81
CA THR A 96 15.66 -6.59 0.55
C THR A 96 14.55 -5.55 0.46
N THR A 97 13.46 -5.75 1.20
CA THR A 97 12.31 -4.83 1.20
C THR A 97 12.64 -3.54 1.97
N ALA A 98 11.97 -2.44 1.64
CA ALA A 98 12.18 -1.16 2.32
C ALA A 98 11.79 -1.22 3.82
N VAL A 99 10.80 -2.06 4.17
CA VAL A 99 10.41 -2.29 5.57
C VAL A 99 11.46 -3.06 6.37
N GLN A 100 12.42 -3.72 5.72
CA GLN A 100 13.51 -4.47 6.36
C GLN A 100 14.81 -3.67 6.47
N LEU A 101 14.81 -2.41 6.03
CA LEU A 101 16.00 -1.57 6.16
C LEU A 101 16.37 -1.39 7.64
N PRO A 102 17.65 -1.58 8.00
CA PRO A 102 18.08 -1.57 9.40
C PRO A 102 18.03 -0.18 10.05
N ASP A 103 18.08 0.87 9.24
CA ASP A 103 18.02 2.25 9.68
C ASP A 103 17.49 3.17 8.58
N ASN A 104 17.39 4.47 8.87
CA ASN A 104 16.89 5.48 7.94
C ASN A 104 17.98 6.14 7.08
N GLY A 105 19.25 5.72 7.21
CA GLY A 105 20.39 6.29 6.48
C GLY A 105 20.41 5.97 4.99
N PHE A 106 19.48 5.17 4.51
CA PHE A 106 19.37 4.84 3.08
C PHE A 106 18.65 5.94 2.32
N ASN A 107 19.43 6.68 1.54
CA ASN A 107 18.91 7.77 0.72
C ASN A 107 18.15 7.18 -0.49
N ASN A 108 16.82 7.29 -0.45
CA ASN A 108 15.95 6.92 -1.54
C ASN A 108 14.92 8.02 -1.74
N TYR A 109 14.94 8.66 -2.91
CA TYR A 109 14.09 9.80 -3.20
C TYR A 109 12.59 9.47 -3.12
N PHE A 110 12.19 8.26 -3.54
CA PHE A 110 10.80 7.81 -3.39
C PHE A 110 10.38 7.82 -1.92
N LEU A 111 11.19 7.20 -1.05
CA LEU A 111 10.88 7.12 0.39
C LEU A 111 10.78 8.51 1.03
N GLN A 112 11.67 9.44 0.66
CA GLN A 112 11.63 10.82 1.15
C GLN A 112 10.36 11.56 0.70
N VAL A 113 10.02 11.47 -0.59
CA VAL A 113 8.82 12.11 -1.14
C VAL A 113 7.55 11.59 -0.47
N PHE A 114 7.51 10.31 -0.10
CA PHE A 114 6.36 9.68 0.55
C PHE A 114 6.38 9.76 2.08
N GLY A 115 7.29 10.53 2.66
CA GLY A 115 7.25 10.89 4.08
C GLY A 115 7.93 9.89 5.00
N LYS A 116 8.95 9.15 4.51
CA LYS A 116 9.83 8.41 5.40
C LYS A 116 10.53 9.39 6.36
N PRO A 117 10.52 9.15 7.69
CA PRO A 117 11.21 10.01 8.65
C PRO A 117 12.71 10.07 8.40
N GLU A 118 13.33 11.21 8.68
CA GLU A 118 14.79 11.37 8.61
C GLU A 118 15.53 10.76 9.83
N ALA A 119 14.77 10.23 10.81
CA ALA A 119 15.28 9.62 12.05
C ALA A 119 16.07 10.56 12.97
N GLU A 120 15.69 11.79 13.03
CA GLU A 120 16.19 12.70 14.07
C GLU A 120 15.68 12.31 15.46
N SER A 121 14.52 11.65 15.53
CA SER A 121 13.94 11.04 16.72
C SER A 121 13.33 9.67 16.45
N ALA A 122 13.05 8.89 17.50
CA ALA A 122 12.37 7.59 17.39
C ALA A 122 10.85 7.72 17.27
N CYS A 123 10.32 8.92 17.05
CA CYS A 123 8.88 9.21 17.05
C CYS A 123 8.28 9.04 15.66
N GLU A 124 7.20 8.27 15.54
CA GLU A 124 6.38 8.19 14.32
C GLU A 124 5.75 9.54 13.92
N CYS A 125 5.70 10.52 14.85
CA CYS A 125 5.18 11.86 14.57
C CYS A 125 6.01 12.65 13.52
N GLU A 126 7.21 12.19 13.18
CA GLU A 126 8.00 12.76 12.07
C GLU A 126 7.47 12.35 10.69
N ARG A 127 6.61 11.33 10.61
CA ARG A 127 5.99 10.96 9.34
C ARG A 127 4.99 12.02 8.90
N SER A 128 5.14 12.48 7.66
CA SER A 128 4.14 13.35 7.05
C SER A 128 3.07 12.49 6.34
N PRO A 129 1.88 12.35 6.93
CA PRO A 129 0.79 11.58 6.31
C PRO A 129 0.09 12.37 5.20
N GLU A 130 0.38 13.67 5.09
CA GLU A 130 -0.30 14.56 4.15
C GLU A 130 0.05 14.24 2.70
N ALA A 131 -0.99 14.11 1.88
CA ALA A 131 -0.83 14.00 0.44
C ALA A 131 -0.36 15.34 -0.13
N ASN A 132 0.76 15.37 -0.81
CA ASN A 132 1.23 16.56 -1.50
C ASN A 132 1.33 16.34 -3.03
N LEU A 133 1.43 17.45 -3.74
CA LEU A 133 1.52 17.43 -5.20
C LEU A 133 2.78 16.68 -5.68
N SER A 134 3.89 16.79 -4.96
CA SER A 134 5.14 16.11 -5.31
C SER A 134 4.99 14.59 -5.32
N GLN A 135 4.21 14.03 -4.40
CA GLN A 135 3.94 12.59 -4.33
C GLN A 135 3.15 12.10 -5.54
N SER A 136 2.09 12.84 -5.91
CA SER A 136 1.30 12.52 -7.10
C SER A 136 2.13 12.63 -8.38
N LEU A 137 2.91 13.69 -8.51
CA LEU A 137 3.81 13.88 -9.64
C LEU A 137 4.90 12.82 -9.70
N HIS A 138 5.40 12.36 -8.55
CA HIS A 138 6.40 11.29 -8.50
C HIS A 138 5.86 9.96 -9.04
N LEU A 139 4.68 9.52 -8.60
CA LEU A 139 4.05 8.30 -9.13
C LEU A 139 3.74 8.42 -10.62
N LEU A 140 3.30 9.60 -11.06
CA LEU A 140 2.94 9.83 -12.46
C LEU A 140 4.15 9.87 -13.39
N ASN A 141 5.26 10.54 -12.99
CA ASN A 141 6.29 10.95 -13.93
C ASN A 141 7.72 10.59 -13.52
N SER A 142 7.95 9.91 -12.38
CA SER A 142 9.33 9.65 -11.97
C SER A 142 10.02 8.62 -12.86
N SER A 143 11.27 8.90 -13.20
CA SER A 143 12.12 7.96 -13.94
C SER A 143 12.33 6.64 -13.18
N ASP A 144 12.27 6.67 -11.86
CA ASP A 144 12.38 5.46 -11.02
C ASP A 144 11.18 4.53 -11.23
N VAL A 145 9.95 5.04 -11.14
CA VAL A 145 8.73 4.25 -11.39
C VAL A 145 8.70 3.78 -12.84
N GLN A 146 8.97 4.68 -13.80
CA GLN A 146 9.00 4.33 -15.23
C GLN A 146 10.05 3.27 -15.54
N GLY A 147 11.26 3.37 -14.97
CA GLY A 147 12.31 2.37 -15.15
C GLY A 147 11.94 0.98 -14.64
N ARG A 148 11.13 0.90 -13.57
CA ARG A 148 10.59 -0.37 -13.07
C ARG A 148 9.57 -0.97 -14.04
N LEU A 149 8.64 -0.16 -14.53
CA LEU A 149 7.62 -0.61 -15.49
C LEU A 149 8.24 -1.09 -16.80
N GLN A 150 9.26 -0.38 -17.30
CA GLN A 150 9.98 -0.70 -18.54
C GLN A 150 11.03 -1.79 -18.39
N SER A 151 11.22 -2.31 -17.18
CA SER A 151 12.22 -3.35 -16.93
C SER A 151 11.97 -4.57 -17.83
N GLY A 152 12.99 -4.96 -18.61
CA GLY A 152 12.92 -6.16 -19.45
C GLY A 152 12.74 -7.47 -18.69
N GLN A 153 12.88 -7.44 -17.36
CA GLN A 153 12.64 -8.59 -16.47
C GLN A 153 11.41 -8.40 -15.57
N GLY A 154 10.76 -7.23 -15.62
CA GLY A 154 9.56 -6.92 -14.86
C GLY A 154 8.31 -7.61 -15.41
N ARG A 155 7.21 -7.46 -14.65
CA ARG A 155 5.92 -8.08 -14.95
C ARG A 155 5.39 -7.72 -16.34
N ALA A 156 5.50 -6.46 -16.78
CA ALA A 156 5.02 -6.05 -18.11
C ALA A 156 5.73 -6.82 -19.24
N ALA A 157 7.06 -6.92 -19.17
CA ALA A 157 7.84 -7.67 -20.15
C ALA A 157 7.57 -9.19 -20.08
N LYS A 158 7.35 -9.74 -18.89
CA LYS A 158 6.95 -11.15 -18.70
C LYS A 158 5.60 -11.41 -19.34
N PHE A 159 4.58 -10.59 -19.06
CA PHE A 159 3.26 -10.71 -19.66
C PHE A 159 3.26 -10.56 -21.18
N ALA A 160 4.11 -9.69 -21.74
CA ALA A 160 4.25 -9.54 -23.18
C ALA A 160 4.82 -10.80 -23.86
N ARG A 161 5.76 -11.50 -23.19
CA ARG A 161 6.38 -12.73 -23.70
C ARG A 161 5.50 -13.99 -23.58
N GLU A 162 4.61 -14.02 -22.60
CA GLU A 162 3.71 -15.14 -22.37
C GLU A 162 2.54 -15.13 -23.39
N GLU A 163 2.81 -15.39 -24.66
CA GLU A 163 1.80 -15.32 -25.74
C GLU A 163 0.68 -16.34 -25.60
N GLN A 164 0.97 -17.51 -25.02
CA GLN A 164 0.03 -18.61 -24.86
C GLN A 164 -0.97 -18.39 -23.70
N ARG A 165 -0.67 -17.48 -22.80
CA ARG A 165 -1.49 -17.20 -21.63
C ARG A 165 -2.53 -16.11 -21.96
N ALA A 166 -3.79 -16.36 -21.58
CA ALA A 166 -4.87 -15.40 -21.82
C ALA A 166 -4.61 -14.06 -21.09
N ALA A 167 -4.99 -12.95 -21.72
CA ALA A 167 -4.79 -11.62 -21.16
C ALA A 167 -5.63 -11.42 -19.88
N GLU A 168 -6.81 -12.02 -19.79
CA GLU A 168 -7.69 -11.99 -18.63
C GLU A 168 -7.06 -12.69 -17.42
N GLU A 169 -6.32 -13.78 -17.63
CA GLU A 169 -5.61 -14.49 -16.56
C GLU A 169 -4.46 -13.64 -16.01
N LYS A 170 -3.71 -12.96 -16.90
CA LYS A 170 -2.64 -12.01 -16.50
C LYS A 170 -3.20 -10.83 -15.73
N LEU A 171 -4.35 -10.31 -16.18
CA LEU A 171 -5.03 -9.22 -15.48
C LEU A 171 -5.50 -9.68 -14.08
N THR A 172 -6.03 -10.89 -13.98
CA THR A 172 -6.44 -11.46 -12.69
C THR A 172 -5.26 -11.60 -11.73
N GLU A 173 -4.12 -12.12 -12.21
CA GLU A 173 -2.89 -12.18 -11.42
C GLU A 173 -2.44 -10.78 -10.94
N LEU A 174 -2.48 -9.79 -11.83
CA LEU A 174 -2.09 -8.42 -11.53
C LEU A 174 -3.00 -7.80 -10.46
N TYR A 175 -4.33 -8.00 -10.57
CA TYR A 175 -5.29 -7.51 -9.58
C TYR A 175 -5.16 -8.19 -8.23
N LEU A 176 -4.88 -9.50 -8.20
CA LEU A 176 -4.58 -10.22 -6.96
C LEU A 176 -3.30 -9.69 -6.30
N ALA A 177 -2.27 -9.40 -7.08
CA ALA A 177 -1.02 -8.84 -6.57
C ALA A 177 -1.17 -7.40 -6.06
N ALA A 178 -1.97 -6.57 -6.74
CA ALA A 178 -2.12 -5.15 -6.42
C ALA A 178 -3.20 -4.88 -5.37
N PHE A 179 -4.33 -5.60 -5.43
CA PHE A 179 -5.55 -5.31 -4.66
C PHE A 179 -6.05 -6.47 -3.80
N SER A 180 -5.40 -7.65 -3.88
CA SER A 180 -5.84 -8.88 -3.20
C SER A 180 -7.27 -9.31 -3.55
N ARG A 181 -7.77 -8.88 -4.72
CA ARG A 181 -9.09 -9.26 -5.26
C ARG A 181 -9.01 -9.53 -6.76
N ALA A 182 -9.96 -10.27 -7.28
CA ALA A 182 -10.14 -10.40 -8.73
C ALA A 182 -10.66 -9.09 -9.36
N PRO A 183 -10.37 -8.83 -10.65
CA PRO A 183 -10.96 -7.72 -11.38
C PRO A 183 -12.48 -7.93 -11.56
N ARG A 184 -13.24 -6.84 -11.53
CA ARG A 184 -14.66 -6.85 -11.88
C ARG A 184 -14.84 -7.01 -13.39
N ALA A 185 -16.01 -7.46 -13.83
CA ALA A 185 -16.30 -7.67 -15.26
C ALA A 185 -16.08 -6.39 -16.10
N GLU A 186 -16.45 -5.24 -15.56
CA GLU A 186 -16.26 -3.93 -16.19
C GLU A 186 -14.78 -3.56 -16.33
N GLU A 187 -13.98 -3.86 -15.30
CA GLU A 187 -12.52 -3.62 -15.29
C GLU A 187 -11.84 -4.51 -16.35
N VAL A 188 -12.24 -5.79 -16.42
CA VAL A 188 -11.76 -6.72 -17.46
C VAL A 188 -12.08 -6.19 -18.86
N GLN A 189 -13.34 -5.84 -19.11
CA GLN A 189 -13.78 -5.35 -20.41
C GLN A 189 -13.01 -4.10 -20.83
N PHE A 190 -12.85 -3.14 -19.92
CA PHE A 190 -12.12 -1.89 -20.19
C PHE A 190 -10.65 -2.15 -20.52
N VAL A 191 -9.96 -2.96 -19.68
CA VAL A 191 -8.53 -3.23 -19.92
C VAL A 191 -8.31 -4.04 -21.18
N MET A 192 -9.15 -5.06 -21.46
CA MET A 192 -9.03 -5.84 -22.71
C MET A 192 -9.24 -4.99 -23.95
N GLN A 193 -10.21 -4.07 -23.94
CA GLN A 193 -10.39 -3.11 -25.01
C GLN A 193 -9.14 -2.25 -25.21
N LYS A 194 -8.58 -1.72 -24.11
CA LYS A 194 -7.38 -0.87 -24.19
C LYS A 194 -6.15 -1.62 -24.67
N LEU A 195 -5.90 -2.83 -24.18
CA LEU A 195 -4.79 -3.65 -24.64
C LEU A 195 -4.86 -3.98 -26.14
N GLY A 196 -6.07 -4.07 -26.70
CA GLY A 196 -6.28 -4.26 -28.14
C GLY A 196 -5.79 -3.09 -29.00
N ASP A 197 -5.70 -1.88 -28.46
CA ASP A 197 -5.25 -0.69 -29.16
C ASP A 197 -3.71 -0.63 -29.32
N TYR A 198 -2.95 -1.43 -28.56
CA TYR A 198 -1.48 -1.38 -28.54
C TYR A 198 -0.85 -2.31 -29.57
N GLN A 199 0.03 -1.77 -30.39
CA GLN A 199 0.92 -2.56 -31.26
C GLN A 199 2.06 -3.22 -30.44
N ASN A 200 2.58 -2.52 -29.45
CA ASN A 200 3.58 -3.05 -28.52
C ASN A 200 2.89 -3.59 -27.28
N ARG A 201 2.84 -4.91 -27.16
CA ARG A 201 2.22 -5.59 -26.01
C ARG A 201 2.83 -5.23 -24.65
N GLN A 202 4.16 -5.05 -24.61
CA GLN A 202 4.84 -4.68 -23.36
C GLN A 202 4.39 -3.29 -22.91
N GLN A 203 4.34 -2.32 -23.82
CA GLN A 203 3.87 -0.97 -23.51
C GLN A 203 2.40 -0.98 -23.02
N GLY A 204 1.54 -1.78 -23.63
CA GLY A 204 0.17 -1.94 -23.14
C GLY A 204 0.11 -2.40 -21.67
N TRP A 205 0.92 -3.39 -21.29
CA TRP A 205 0.99 -3.84 -19.90
C TRP A 205 1.67 -2.84 -18.97
N GLU A 206 2.69 -2.11 -19.42
CA GLU A 206 3.30 -1.00 -18.68
C GLU A 206 2.26 0.04 -18.29
N ASP A 207 1.41 0.44 -19.24
CA ASP A 207 0.36 1.43 -19.02
C ASP A 207 -0.76 0.92 -18.10
N VAL A 208 -1.11 -0.38 -18.21
CA VAL A 208 -2.07 -1.00 -17.28
C VAL A 208 -1.52 -1.02 -15.84
N ILE A 209 -0.27 -1.44 -15.65
CA ILE A 209 0.37 -1.44 -14.33
C ILE A 209 0.47 -0.01 -13.81
N TRP A 210 0.91 0.93 -14.64
CA TRP A 210 0.98 2.35 -14.29
C TRP A 210 -0.37 2.89 -13.81
N ALA A 211 -1.46 2.58 -14.53
CA ALA A 211 -2.79 3.01 -14.15
C ALA A 211 -3.20 2.45 -12.78
N ILE A 212 -2.92 1.16 -12.50
CA ILE A 212 -3.17 0.51 -11.21
C ILE A 212 -2.42 1.22 -10.08
N LEU A 213 -1.12 1.48 -10.23
CA LEU A 213 -0.30 2.16 -9.22
C LEU A 213 -0.83 3.56 -8.88
N ASN A 214 -1.49 4.21 -9.81
CA ASN A 214 -2.06 5.55 -9.64
C ASN A 214 -3.50 5.56 -9.09
N THR A 215 -4.10 4.40 -8.83
CA THR A 215 -5.42 4.33 -8.21
C THR A 215 -5.35 4.62 -6.70
N ARG A 216 -6.45 5.18 -6.16
CA ARG A 216 -6.59 5.29 -4.70
C ARG A 216 -6.63 3.93 -4.02
N GLU A 217 -7.17 2.92 -4.70
CA GLU A 217 -7.25 1.56 -4.18
C GLU A 217 -5.87 0.96 -3.91
N PHE A 218 -4.86 1.31 -4.73
CA PHE A 218 -3.49 0.88 -4.53
C PHE A 218 -2.74 1.67 -3.45
N GLN A 219 -2.99 2.96 -3.34
CA GLN A 219 -2.22 3.85 -2.48
C GLN A 219 -2.72 3.89 -1.03
N PHE A 220 -3.93 3.40 -0.77
CA PHE A 220 -4.57 3.47 0.54
C PHE A 220 -4.96 2.08 1.04
N VAL A 221 -4.79 1.86 2.35
CA VAL A 221 -5.41 0.73 3.04
C VAL A 221 -6.90 0.98 3.12
N LYS A 222 -7.69 -0.03 2.77
CA LYS A 222 -9.15 -0.01 2.88
C LYS A 222 -9.62 -1.00 3.93
#